data_c21d4126b5993826440f4f52b053df91
#
_entry.id   c21d4126b5993826440f4f52b053df91
#
_cell.length_a   1.000
_cell.length_b   1.000
_cell.length_c   1.000
_cell.angle_alpha   90.00
_cell.angle_beta   90.00
_cell.angle_gamma   90.00
#
_symmetry.space_group_name_H-M   'P 1'
#
loop_
_entity.id
_entity.type
_entity.pdbx_description
1 polymer ?
#
loop_
_entity_poly.entity_id
_entity_poly.type
_entity_poly.pdbx_seq_one_letter_code
_entity_poly.pdbx_strand_id
1 'polypeptide(L)'
;SLVRPNAVYLFGPFTVIDRNGRDITHLFSSRLRQVFIYILLHSTHNGVLSASLNEVFWPDKPDDKVKNLKGVTINQIRKNLAELDGVELVHDKGYFRLVFTDCYCDYFRFRTLKNAEEVENELGILLMRGKFLDGMDAGMMDHFKQKVEEFLSSFLPLEIERLYQQ
;
A
#
# COMPACT_ATOMS: atom_id res chain seq x y z
N SER A 1 -7.08 -2.16 20.48
CA SER A 1 -7.26 -1.62 19.13
C SER A 1 -6.37 -2.32 18.12
N LEU A 2 -6.88 -2.54 16.91
CA LEU A 2 -6.15 -3.16 15.81
C LEU A 2 -5.32 -2.17 15.02
N VAL A 3 -5.39 -0.90 15.36
CA VAL A 3 -4.63 0.17 14.69
C VAL A 3 -3.79 0.92 15.70
N ARG A 4 -2.69 1.47 15.24
CA ARG A 4 -1.78 2.28 16.04
C ARG A 4 -1.57 3.64 15.39
N PRO A 5 -1.11 4.66 16.14
CA PRO A 5 -0.71 5.94 15.56
C PRO A 5 0.41 5.77 14.54
N ASN A 6 0.44 6.70 13.59
CA ASN A 6 1.46 6.79 12.56
C ASN A 6 1.61 5.50 11.76
N ALA A 7 0.54 5.14 11.05
CA ALA A 7 0.48 3.84 10.37
C ALA A 7 -0.33 3.87 9.08
N VAL A 8 0.05 2.99 8.16
CA VAL A 8 -0.66 2.72 6.92
C VAL A 8 -0.99 1.24 6.86
N TYR A 9 -2.26 0.92 6.63
CA TYR A 9 -2.74 -0.47 6.60
C TYR A 9 -3.28 -0.82 5.22
N LEU A 10 -2.77 -1.91 4.65
CA LEU A 10 -3.23 -2.50 3.39
C LEU A 10 -3.98 -3.83 3.59
N PHE A 11 -3.87 -4.44 4.76
CA PHE A 11 -4.71 -5.60 5.11
C PHE A 11 -6.02 -5.09 5.71
N GLY A 12 -7.13 -5.63 5.23
CA GLY A 12 -8.45 -5.07 5.52
C GLY A 12 -8.70 -3.80 4.73
N PRO A 13 -9.66 -2.96 5.15
CA PRO A 13 -9.89 -1.68 4.49
C PRO A 13 -8.65 -0.81 4.55
N PHE A 14 -8.31 -0.15 3.44
CA PHE A 14 -7.22 0.81 3.40
C PHE A 14 -7.42 1.84 4.52
N THR A 15 -6.41 2.03 5.35
CA THR A 15 -6.51 2.90 6.52
C THR A 15 -5.20 3.65 6.73
N VAL A 16 -5.30 4.95 6.96
CA VAL A 16 -4.14 5.79 7.31
C VAL A 16 -4.44 6.49 8.62
N ILE A 17 -3.56 6.28 9.60
CA ILE A 17 -3.66 6.90 10.92
C ILE A 17 -2.50 7.88 11.08
N ASP A 18 -2.81 9.13 11.40
CA ASP A 18 -1.78 10.16 11.52
C ASP A 18 -0.91 10.00 12.78
N ARG A 19 0.08 10.89 12.95
CA ARG A 19 0.99 10.85 14.09
C ARG A 19 0.28 10.98 15.44
N ASN A 20 -0.91 11.57 15.44
CA ASN A 20 -1.70 11.81 16.67
C ASN A 20 -2.76 10.74 16.91
N GLY A 21 -2.82 9.70 16.08
CA GLY A 21 -3.80 8.62 16.21
C GLY A 21 -5.14 8.88 15.55
N ARG A 22 -5.24 9.92 14.71
CA ARG A 22 -6.48 10.23 13.99
C ARG A 22 -6.55 9.48 12.68
N ASP A 23 -7.72 9.00 12.34
CA ASP A 23 -7.96 8.37 11.04
C ASP A 23 -8.08 9.47 9.97
N ILE A 24 -7.12 9.50 9.06
CA ILE A 24 -7.08 10.46 7.94
C ILE A 24 -7.31 9.78 6.59
N THR A 25 -7.87 8.58 6.58
CA THR A 25 -8.14 7.83 5.34
C THR A 25 -8.97 8.65 4.36
N HIS A 26 -9.90 9.47 4.86
CA HIS A 26 -10.75 10.32 4.03
C HIS A 26 -9.99 11.37 3.20
N LEU A 27 -8.74 11.67 3.56
CA LEU A 27 -7.90 12.57 2.76
C LEU A 27 -7.43 11.91 1.46
N PHE A 28 -7.59 10.60 1.34
CA PHE A 28 -7.24 9.84 0.15
C PHE A 28 -8.51 9.54 -0.65
N SER A 29 -8.81 10.37 -1.64
CA SER A 29 -9.89 10.08 -2.61
C SER A 29 -9.60 8.76 -3.34
N SER A 30 -10.59 8.23 -4.04
CA SER A 30 -10.46 6.95 -4.74
C SER A 30 -9.23 6.90 -5.65
N ARG A 31 -9.03 7.90 -6.50
CA ARG A 31 -7.88 7.95 -7.42
C ARG A 31 -6.56 8.15 -6.67
N LEU A 32 -6.54 9.05 -5.70
CA LEU A 32 -5.35 9.32 -4.90
C LEU A 32 -4.90 8.06 -4.15
N ARG A 33 -5.85 7.33 -3.60
CA ARG A 33 -5.63 6.07 -2.90
C ARG A 33 -4.99 5.03 -3.82
N GLN A 34 -5.52 4.88 -5.04
CA GLN A 34 -4.98 3.93 -6.01
C GLN A 34 -3.53 4.26 -6.39
N VAL A 35 -3.24 5.52 -6.67
CA VAL A 35 -1.89 5.97 -7.02
C VAL A 35 -0.93 5.74 -5.85
N PHE A 36 -1.32 6.13 -4.65
CA PHE A 36 -0.52 5.96 -3.44
C PHE A 36 -0.18 4.49 -3.20
N ILE A 37 -1.19 3.62 -3.22
CA ILE A 37 -1.00 2.18 -3.01
C ILE A 37 -0.12 1.57 -4.11
N TYR A 38 -0.35 1.95 -5.36
CA TYR A 38 0.45 1.45 -6.48
C TYR A 38 1.93 1.76 -6.30
N ILE A 39 2.26 2.99 -5.93
CA ILE A 39 3.65 3.39 -5.63
C ILE A 39 4.18 2.62 -4.43
N LEU A 40 3.37 2.48 -3.37
CA LEU A 40 3.76 1.77 -2.15
C LEU A 40 4.13 0.32 -2.46
N LEU A 41 3.31 -0.39 -3.23
CA LEU A 41 3.54 -1.80 -3.58
C LEU A 41 4.83 -1.99 -4.38
N HIS A 42 5.21 -1.02 -5.21
CA HIS A 42 6.45 -1.06 -5.97
C HIS A 42 7.68 -0.60 -5.16
N SER A 43 7.46 -0.04 -3.98
CA SER A 43 8.53 0.57 -3.17
C SER A 43 9.38 -0.46 -2.42
N THR A 44 9.02 -1.75 -2.47
CA THR A 44 9.87 -2.83 -1.96
C THR A 44 11.08 -3.09 -2.88
N HIS A 45 11.06 -2.51 -4.07
CA HIS A 45 12.16 -2.51 -5.03
C HIS A 45 12.57 -1.06 -5.33
N ASN A 46 12.67 -0.69 -6.59
CA ASN A 46 13.13 0.64 -6.99
C ASN A 46 12.01 1.68 -7.06
N GLY A 47 10.77 1.29 -6.84
CA GLY A 47 9.62 2.13 -7.05
C GLY A 47 9.03 1.95 -8.45
N VAL A 48 8.28 2.94 -8.93
CA VAL A 48 7.62 2.90 -10.22
C VAL A 48 8.12 4.03 -11.11
N LEU A 49 8.43 3.71 -12.37
CA LEU A 49 8.82 4.72 -13.35
C LEU A 49 7.67 5.69 -13.61
N SER A 50 8.00 6.96 -13.73
CA SER A 50 7.04 8.02 -14.04
C SER A 50 6.21 7.70 -15.30
N ALA A 51 6.86 7.20 -16.35
CA ALA A 51 6.18 6.80 -17.59
C ALA A 51 5.19 5.64 -17.36
N SER A 52 5.58 4.66 -16.54
CA SER A 52 4.70 3.53 -16.21
C SER A 52 3.47 3.99 -15.43
N LEU A 53 3.66 4.92 -14.51
CA LEU A 53 2.56 5.51 -13.75
C LEU A 53 1.57 6.22 -14.68
N ASN A 54 2.07 6.93 -15.68
CA ASN A 54 1.24 7.60 -16.69
C ASN A 54 0.37 6.59 -17.47
N GLU A 55 0.98 5.49 -17.91
CA GLU A 55 0.29 4.44 -18.68
C GLU A 55 -0.81 3.77 -17.86
N VAL A 56 -0.59 3.56 -16.58
CA VAL A 56 -1.55 2.89 -15.71
C VAL A 56 -2.74 3.79 -15.37
N PHE A 57 -2.48 5.06 -15.05
CA PHE A 57 -3.52 5.92 -14.49
C PHE A 57 -4.12 6.92 -15.47
N TRP A 58 -3.39 7.29 -16.51
CA TRP A 58 -3.84 8.28 -17.49
C TRP A 58 -3.49 7.89 -18.94
N PRO A 59 -3.86 6.65 -19.35
CA PRO A 59 -3.40 6.12 -20.66
C PRO A 59 -3.89 6.90 -21.86
N ASP A 60 -5.08 7.51 -21.77
CA ASP A 60 -5.74 8.15 -22.91
C ASP A 60 -5.63 9.68 -22.88
N LYS A 61 -4.77 10.23 -22.02
CA LYS A 61 -4.63 11.67 -21.88
C LYS A 61 -3.40 12.18 -22.64
N PRO A 62 -3.47 13.42 -23.22
CA PRO A 62 -2.29 14.06 -23.79
C PRO A 62 -1.20 14.32 -22.76
N ASP A 63 0.05 14.33 -23.19
CA ASP A 63 1.22 14.45 -22.31
C ASP A 63 1.19 15.65 -21.38
N ASP A 64 0.76 16.81 -21.86
CA ASP A 64 0.66 18.04 -21.05
C ASP A 64 -0.38 17.90 -19.94
N LYS A 65 -1.52 17.26 -20.22
CA LYS A 65 -2.55 16.97 -19.21
C LYS A 65 -2.07 15.95 -18.18
N VAL A 66 -1.39 14.90 -18.63
CA VAL A 66 -0.81 13.89 -17.75
C VAL A 66 0.17 14.51 -16.78
N LYS A 67 1.06 15.37 -17.27
CA LYS A 67 2.02 16.07 -16.43
C LYS A 67 1.33 16.86 -15.32
N ASN A 68 0.27 17.59 -15.64
CA ASN A 68 -0.49 18.36 -14.68
C ASN A 68 -1.23 17.47 -13.68
N LEU A 69 -1.93 16.46 -14.15
CA LEU A 69 -2.68 15.52 -13.29
C LEU A 69 -1.76 14.77 -12.33
N LYS A 70 -0.64 14.28 -12.86
CA LYS A 70 0.37 13.61 -12.03
C LYS A 70 0.95 14.56 -11.00
N GLY A 71 1.31 15.77 -11.40
CA GLY A 71 1.85 16.79 -10.49
C GLY A 71 0.88 17.10 -9.34
N VAL A 72 -0.40 17.30 -9.65
CA VAL A 72 -1.42 17.55 -8.64
C VAL A 72 -1.57 16.36 -7.71
N THR A 73 -1.60 15.14 -8.28
CA THR A 73 -1.74 13.89 -7.51
C THR A 73 -0.56 13.69 -6.56
N ILE A 74 0.66 13.80 -7.06
CA ILE A 74 1.88 13.62 -6.25
C ILE A 74 1.96 14.68 -5.15
N ASN A 75 1.66 15.93 -5.46
CA ASN A 75 1.66 17.01 -4.48
C ASN A 75 0.61 16.77 -3.38
N GLN A 76 -0.57 16.28 -3.74
CA GLN A 76 -1.62 15.97 -2.77
C GLN A 76 -1.21 14.80 -1.87
N ILE A 77 -0.58 13.77 -2.43
CA ILE A 77 -0.03 12.67 -1.63
C ILE A 77 0.98 13.21 -0.63
N ARG A 78 1.94 14.03 -1.08
CA ARG A 78 2.95 14.63 -0.21
C ARG A 78 2.34 15.46 0.90
N LYS A 79 1.29 16.21 0.59
CA LYS A 79 0.56 17.01 1.58
C LYS A 79 -0.07 16.11 2.64
N ASN A 80 -0.68 15.00 2.24
CA ASN A 80 -1.28 14.04 3.18
C ASN A 80 -0.20 13.36 4.03
N LEU A 81 0.95 13.00 3.42
CA LEU A 81 2.06 12.37 4.13
C LEU A 81 2.69 13.29 5.19
N ALA A 82 2.51 14.61 5.07
CA ALA A 82 2.97 15.55 6.08
C ALA A 82 2.29 15.35 7.44
N GLU A 83 1.14 14.66 7.48
CA GLU A 83 0.44 14.29 8.70
C GLU A 83 1.02 13.04 9.39
N LEU A 84 1.95 12.36 8.74
CA LEU A 84 2.66 11.20 9.26
C LEU A 84 4.10 11.56 9.59
N ASP A 85 4.72 10.78 10.48
CA ASP A 85 6.15 10.86 10.73
C ASP A 85 6.88 9.75 9.99
N GLY A 86 8.04 10.09 9.42
CA GLY A 86 8.92 9.08 8.81
C GLY A 86 8.39 8.45 7.53
N VAL A 87 7.61 9.17 6.73
CA VAL A 87 7.18 8.74 5.40
C VAL A 87 7.50 9.82 4.40
N GLU A 88 8.10 9.44 3.29
CA GLU A 88 8.48 10.38 2.25
C GLU A 88 8.21 9.78 0.87
N LEU A 89 7.67 10.59 -0.03
CA LEU A 89 7.52 10.25 -1.45
C LEU A 89 8.71 10.85 -2.20
N VAL A 90 9.62 9.99 -2.62
CA VAL A 90 10.87 10.36 -3.28
C VAL A 90 10.71 10.21 -4.80
N HIS A 91 11.23 11.18 -5.55
CA HIS A 91 11.35 11.11 -7.00
C HIS A 91 12.83 11.15 -7.34
N ASP A 92 13.37 10.03 -7.79
CA ASP A 92 14.81 9.89 -8.07
C ASP A 92 15.02 9.07 -9.32
N LYS A 93 15.82 9.58 -10.25
CA LYS A 93 16.18 8.91 -11.52
C LYS A 93 14.96 8.43 -12.31
N GLY A 94 13.87 9.20 -12.29
CA GLY A 94 12.65 8.89 -12.99
C GLY A 94 11.69 7.94 -12.25
N TYR A 95 12.08 7.46 -11.07
CA TYR A 95 11.24 6.59 -10.25
C TYR A 95 10.55 7.35 -9.12
N PHE A 96 9.30 6.99 -8.85
CA PHE A 96 8.60 7.39 -7.63
C PHE A 96 8.64 6.24 -6.64
N ARG A 97 9.00 6.55 -5.40
CA ARG A 97 9.18 5.55 -4.37
C ARG A 97 8.74 6.13 -3.01
N LEU A 98 8.06 5.32 -2.21
CA LEU A 98 7.74 5.67 -0.83
C LEU A 98 8.80 5.08 0.10
N VAL A 99 9.29 5.91 1.01
CA VAL A 99 10.28 5.51 2.02
C VAL A 99 9.64 5.66 3.40
N PHE A 100 9.58 4.55 4.14
CA PHE A 100 9.05 4.49 5.49
C PHE A 100 10.21 4.27 6.45
N THR A 101 10.46 5.22 7.36
CA THR A 101 11.49 5.07 8.39
C THR A 101 10.89 4.80 9.77
N ASP A 102 9.94 5.63 10.20
CA ASP A 102 9.33 5.52 11.52
C ASP A 102 7.83 5.24 11.47
N CYS A 103 7.24 5.15 10.30
CA CYS A 103 5.82 4.87 10.12
C CYS A 103 5.60 3.37 9.95
N TYR A 104 4.64 2.82 10.66
CA TYR A 104 4.26 1.43 10.51
C TYR A 104 3.52 1.23 9.20
N CYS A 105 3.87 0.17 8.47
CA CYS A 105 3.11 -0.28 7.30
C CYS A 105 2.99 -1.81 7.38
N ASP A 106 1.76 -2.30 7.46
CA ASP A 106 1.51 -3.73 7.61
C ASP A 106 2.01 -4.54 6.42
N TYR A 107 1.91 -4.01 5.21
CA TYR A 107 2.43 -4.66 4.02
C TYR A 107 3.97 -4.81 4.07
N PHE A 108 4.69 -3.79 4.50
CA PHE A 108 6.13 -3.87 4.64
C PHE A 108 6.51 -4.86 5.75
N ARG A 109 5.75 -4.89 6.84
CA ARG A 109 5.94 -5.90 7.88
C ARG A 109 5.74 -7.30 7.33
N PHE A 110 4.65 -7.52 6.56
CA PHE A 110 4.38 -8.78 5.89
C PHE A 110 5.55 -9.19 4.98
N ARG A 111 6.13 -8.25 4.22
CA ARG A 111 7.24 -8.52 3.31
C ARG A 111 8.53 -8.91 4.02
N THR A 112 8.66 -8.64 5.32
CA THR A 112 9.83 -9.05 6.11
C THR A 112 9.70 -10.46 6.68
N LEU A 113 8.54 -11.09 6.61
CA LEU A 113 8.33 -12.45 7.12
C LEU A 113 9.06 -13.45 6.22
N LYS A 114 9.92 -14.30 6.83
CA LYS A 114 10.85 -15.15 6.07
C LYS A 114 10.57 -16.64 6.20
N ASN A 115 9.87 -17.08 7.25
CA ASN A 115 9.67 -18.49 7.53
C ASN A 115 8.31 -18.74 8.17
N ALA A 116 7.93 -20.02 8.26
CA ALA A 116 6.63 -20.43 8.76
C ALA A 116 6.38 -19.97 10.21
N GLU A 117 7.41 -19.99 11.06
CA GLU A 117 7.28 -19.58 12.46
C GLU A 117 6.94 -18.08 12.55
N GLU A 118 7.64 -17.22 11.81
CA GLU A 118 7.33 -15.79 11.76
C GLU A 118 5.92 -15.56 11.25
N VAL A 119 5.51 -16.26 10.20
CA VAL A 119 4.16 -16.16 9.63
C VAL A 119 3.11 -16.56 10.65
N GLU A 120 3.28 -17.67 11.35
CA GLU A 120 2.33 -18.11 12.38
C GLU A 120 2.19 -17.09 13.51
N ASN A 121 3.29 -16.48 13.93
CA ASN A 121 3.29 -15.51 15.02
C ASN A 121 2.63 -14.18 14.63
N GLU A 122 2.81 -13.74 13.39
CA GLU A 122 2.35 -12.41 12.93
C GLU A 122 1.01 -12.45 12.20
N LEU A 123 0.69 -13.58 11.58
CA LEU A 123 -0.44 -13.70 10.68
C LEU A 123 -1.78 -13.33 11.33
N GLY A 124 -1.99 -13.79 12.55
CA GLY A 124 -3.23 -13.48 13.27
C GLY A 124 -3.46 -11.98 13.37
N ILE A 125 -2.40 -11.24 13.65
CA ILE A 125 -2.45 -9.76 13.76
C ILE A 125 -2.76 -9.15 12.40
N LEU A 126 -2.06 -9.59 11.35
CA LEU A 126 -2.25 -9.04 10.01
C LEU A 126 -3.65 -9.32 9.47
N LEU A 127 -4.14 -10.55 9.59
CA LEU A 127 -5.42 -10.96 9.01
C LEU A 127 -6.63 -10.53 9.85
N MET A 128 -6.44 -10.15 11.12
CA MET A 128 -7.55 -9.67 11.95
C MET A 128 -8.26 -8.46 11.34
N ARG A 129 -7.56 -7.66 10.55
CA ARG A 129 -8.15 -6.52 9.87
C ARG A 129 -8.90 -6.90 8.60
N GLY A 130 -8.58 -8.02 7.98
CA GLY A 130 -9.19 -8.49 6.75
C GLY A 130 -8.17 -8.88 5.68
N LYS A 131 -8.66 -9.14 4.48
CA LYS A 131 -7.83 -9.55 3.36
C LYS A 131 -6.93 -8.41 2.87
N PHE A 132 -5.84 -8.81 2.23
CA PHE A 132 -4.94 -7.85 1.58
C PHE A 132 -5.69 -7.09 0.49
N LEU A 133 -5.62 -5.74 0.52
CA LEU A 133 -6.30 -4.83 -0.41
C LEU A 133 -7.81 -5.09 -0.47
N ASP A 134 -8.43 -5.35 0.68
CA ASP A 134 -9.86 -5.61 0.79
C ASP A 134 -10.66 -4.40 0.27
N GLY A 135 -11.64 -4.69 -0.61
CA GLY A 135 -12.45 -3.65 -1.23
C GLY A 135 -11.77 -2.88 -2.38
N MET A 136 -10.55 -3.24 -2.73
CA MET A 136 -9.85 -2.61 -3.86
C MET A 136 -9.82 -3.57 -5.05
N ASP A 137 -10.73 -3.35 -5.99
CA ASP A 137 -10.94 -4.24 -7.14
C ASP A 137 -10.32 -3.71 -8.44
N ALA A 138 -9.40 -2.74 -8.35
CA ALA A 138 -8.69 -2.23 -9.52
C ALA A 138 -7.74 -3.29 -10.09
N GLY A 139 -7.87 -3.60 -11.38
CA GLY A 139 -7.10 -4.65 -12.05
C GLY A 139 -5.59 -4.47 -11.93
N MET A 140 -5.10 -3.24 -11.82
CA MET A 140 -3.68 -2.94 -11.60
C MET A 140 -3.13 -3.51 -10.30
N MET A 141 -3.98 -3.91 -9.37
CA MET A 141 -3.59 -4.48 -8.06
C MET A 141 -3.61 -6.01 -8.06
N ASP A 142 -4.17 -6.66 -9.07
CA ASP A 142 -4.41 -8.11 -9.10
C ASP A 142 -3.12 -8.92 -8.94
N HIS A 143 -2.05 -8.50 -9.59
CA HIS A 143 -0.76 -9.17 -9.49
C HIS A 143 -0.27 -9.23 -8.03
N PHE A 144 -0.38 -8.14 -7.31
CA PHE A 144 0.05 -8.07 -5.91
C PHE A 144 -0.85 -8.89 -5.00
N LYS A 145 -2.17 -8.86 -5.23
CA LYS A 145 -3.12 -9.70 -4.49
C LYS A 145 -2.78 -11.18 -4.66
N GLN A 146 -2.54 -11.59 -5.90
CA GLN A 146 -2.18 -12.98 -6.21
C GLN A 146 -0.88 -13.39 -5.52
N LYS A 147 0.14 -12.54 -5.56
CA LYS A 147 1.43 -12.81 -4.90
C LYS A 147 1.29 -13.01 -3.40
N VAL A 148 0.48 -12.18 -2.74
CA VAL A 148 0.23 -12.30 -1.30
C VAL A 148 -0.51 -13.61 -1.02
N GLU A 149 -1.54 -13.95 -1.80
CA GLU A 149 -2.30 -15.19 -1.63
C GLU A 149 -1.42 -16.43 -1.83
N GLU A 150 -0.56 -16.44 -2.84
CA GLU A 150 0.39 -17.53 -3.09
C GLU A 150 1.36 -17.71 -1.91
N PHE A 151 1.88 -16.60 -1.38
CA PHE A 151 2.77 -16.65 -0.22
C PHE A 151 2.04 -17.24 0.99
N LEU A 152 0.85 -16.78 1.29
CA LEU A 152 0.06 -17.27 2.43
C LEU A 152 -0.25 -18.75 2.26
N SER A 153 -0.65 -19.19 1.09
CA SER A 153 -0.97 -20.61 0.82
C SER A 153 0.26 -21.52 0.99
N SER A 154 1.48 -20.98 0.78
CA SER A 154 2.73 -21.74 0.94
C SER A 154 3.06 -22.05 2.39
N PHE A 155 2.61 -21.22 3.32
CA PHE A 155 3.04 -21.29 4.72
C PHE A 155 1.94 -21.72 5.69
N LEU A 156 0.65 -21.66 5.30
CA LEU A 156 -0.45 -21.81 6.23
C LEU A 156 -0.99 -23.23 6.28
N PRO A 157 -1.37 -23.73 7.49
CA PRO A 157 -2.26 -24.88 7.62
C PRO A 157 -3.60 -24.62 6.94
N LEU A 158 -4.25 -25.68 6.45
CA LEU A 158 -5.54 -25.58 5.76
C LEU A 158 -6.62 -24.84 6.55
N GLU A 159 -6.65 -25.03 7.87
CA GLU A 159 -7.62 -24.36 8.73
C GLU A 159 -7.47 -22.84 8.70
N ILE A 160 -6.25 -22.34 8.77
CA ILE A 160 -5.97 -20.91 8.74
C ILE A 160 -6.24 -20.35 7.35
N GLU A 161 -5.87 -21.07 6.30
CA GLU A 161 -6.15 -20.70 4.92
C GLU A 161 -7.66 -20.56 4.69
N ARG A 162 -8.48 -21.46 5.19
CA ARG A 162 -9.93 -21.33 5.11
C ARG A 162 -10.46 -20.08 5.81
N LEU A 163 -9.95 -19.77 6.98
CA LEU A 163 -10.31 -18.54 7.70
C LEU A 163 -9.94 -17.30 6.93
N TYR A 164 -8.78 -17.30 6.27
CA TYR A 164 -8.33 -16.19 5.44
C TYR A 164 -9.29 -15.96 4.26
N GLN A 165 -9.79 -17.02 3.65
CA GLN A 165 -10.67 -16.93 2.48
C GLN A 165 -12.11 -16.55 2.80
N GLN A 166 -12.51 -16.65 4.05
CA GLN A 166 -13.83 -16.19 4.50
C GLN A 166 -13.86 -14.68 4.68
#